data_14d5d598a97582209c392aed2e42411f
#
_entry.id   14d5d598a97582209c392aed2e42411f
#
_cell.length_a   1.000
_cell.length_b   1.000
_cell.length_c   1.000
_cell.angle_alpha   90.00
_cell.angle_beta   90.00
_cell.angle_gamma   90.00
#
_symmetry.space_group_name_H-M   'P 1'
#
loop_
_entity.id
_entity.type
_entity.pdbx_description
1 polymer ?
#
loop_
_entity_poly.entity_id
_entity_poly.type
_entity_poly.pdbx_seq_one_letter_code
_entity_poly.pdbx_strand_id
1 'polypeptide(L)'
;IIRIELRSPGSWINNDQIYNTIVTSHAFLIIFFIVIPFLIGGFGNWLIPLILGSPDIAFPRINNIRFWLLPPSLFTLLLRNLFYPRPGTGWTVYPPLSAYLYHSSPSVDFAIFSLHISGISSIIGSLNLIVTIIIIKNFSINYDQISLFPWSVFITAILLIISLPVLAGAITILLFDRNFKW
;
A
#
# COMPACT_ATOMS: atom_id res chain seq x y z
N ILE A 1 2.93 -16.30 -13.95
CA ILE A 1 3.09 -17.46 -13.06
C ILE A 1 1.70 -17.97 -12.64
N ILE A 2 0.86 -17.16 -11.99
CA ILE A 2 -0.48 -17.57 -11.52
C ILE A 2 -1.31 -18.18 -12.65
N ARG A 3 -1.37 -17.52 -13.82
CA ARG A 3 -2.09 -18.03 -14.99
C ARG A 3 -1.50 -19.32 -15.55
N ILE A 4 -0.19 -19.52 -15.46
CA ILE A 4 0.48 -20.74 -15.91
C ILE A 4 0.09 -21.91 -15.00
N GLU A 5 0.07 -21.71 -13.69
CA GLU A 5 -0.36 -22.71 -12.71
C GLU A 5 -1.82 -23.14 -12.95
N LEU A 6 -2.70 -22.19 -13.23
CA LEU A 6 -4.13 -22.45 -13.41
C LEU A 6 -4.53 -22.88 -14.84
N ARG A 7 -3.59 -22.98 -15.78
CA ARG A 7 -3.86 -23.26 -17.20
C ARG A 7 -4.36 -24.66 -17.45
N SER A 8 -3.87 -25.65 -16.70
CA SER A 8 -4.13 -27.06 -16.92
C SER A 8 -4.43 -27.80 -15.61
N PRO A 9 -5.18 -28.90 -15.65
CA PRO A 9 -5.35 -29.73 -14.45
C PRO A 9 -4.00 -30.31 -14.03
N GLY A 10 -3.74 -30.36 -12.73
CA GLY A 10 -2.45 -30.70 -12.13
C GLY A 10 -1.74 -29.45 -11.61
N SER A 11 -0.55 -29.63 -11.07
CA SER A 11 0.26 -28.54 -10.52
C SER A 11 1.61 -28.44 -11.22
N TRP A 12 1.98 -27.24 -11.70
CA TRP A 12 3.28 -26.94 -12.26
C TRP A 12 4.32 -26.64 -11.18
N ILE A 13 3.90 -25.90 -10.14
CA ILE A 13 4.75 -25.51 -9.02
C ILE A 13 4.93 -26.67 -8.02
N ASN A 14 3.97 -27.60 -7.95
CA ASN A 14 3.94 -28.73 -7.01
C ASN A 14 4.13 -28.35 -5.52
N ASN A 15 3.80 -27.12 -5.14
CA ASN A 15 3.92 -26.64 -3.77
C ASN A 15 2.90 -25.54 -3.51
N ASP A 16 1.88 -25.86 -2.72
CA ASP A 16 0.77 -24.96 -2.41
C ASP A 16 1.24 -23.71 -1.67
N GLN A 17 2.22 -23.86 -0.79
CA GLN A 17 2.77 -22.74 -0.03
C GLN A 17 3.47 -21.72 -0.94
N ILE A 18 4.19 -22.17 -1.96
CA ILE A 18 4.82 -21.28 -2.94
C ILE A 18 3.75 -20.56 -3.76
N TYR A 19 2.74 -21.28 -4.21
CA TYR A 19 1.63 -20.69 -4.97
C TYR A 19 0.90 -19.62 -4.15
N ASN A 20 0.51 -19.92 -2.92
CA ASN A 20 -0.15 -18.97 -2.02
C ASN A 20 0.71 -17.74 -1.72
N THR A 21 2.03 -17.92 -1.62
CA THR A 21 2.97 -16.80 -1.46
C THR A 21 2.98 -15.88 -2.68
N ILE A 22 2.95 -16.44 -3.88
CA ILE A 22 2.91 -15.67 -5.13
C ILE A 22 1.60 -14.90 -5.24
N VAL A 23 0.46 -15.53 -4.95
CA VAL A 23 -0.86 -14.87 -4.95
C VAL A 23 -0.92 -13.73 -3.92
N THR A 24 -0.40 -13.96 -2.72
CA THR A 24 -0.32 -12.94 -1.66
C THR A 24 0.54 -11.75 -2.10
N SER A 25 1.72 -12.03 -2.68
CA SER A 25 2.61 -10.99 -3.20
C SER A 25 1.97 -10.21 -4.34
N HIS A 26 1.25 -10.87 -5.22
CA HIS A 26 0.55 -10.24 -6.34
C HIS A 26 -0.49 -9.24 -5.85
N ALA A 27 -1.28 -9.59 -4.84
CA ALA A 27 -2.26 -8.69 -4.24
C ALA A 27 -1.60 -7.46 -3.60
N PHE A 28 -0.54 -7.64 -2.81
CA PHE A 28 0.20 -6.53 -2.20
C PHE A 28 0.84 -5.61 -3.24
N LEU A 29 1.47 -6.17 -4.27
CA LEU A 29 2.09 -5.39 -5.35
C LEU A 29 1.06 -4.53 -6.08
N ILE A 30 -0.08 -5.09 -6.44
CA ILE A 30 -1.10 -4.33 -7.15
C ILE A 30 -1.66 -3.21 -6.27
N ILE A 31 -2.09 -3.50 -5.05
CA ILE A 31 -2.78 -2.51 -4.21
C ILE A 31 -1.82 -1.42 -3.74
N PHE A 32 -0.73 -1.80 -3.07
CA PHE A 32 0.15 -0.85 -2.37
C PHE A 32 1.26 -0.26 -3.22
N PHE A 33 1.67 -0.90 -4.32
CA PHE A 33 2.79 -0.44 -5.13
C PHE A 33 2.40 0.01 -6.54
N ILE A 34 1.22 -0.39 -7.04
CA ILE A 34 0.74 0.04 -8.36
C ILE A 34 -0.44 0.99 -8.21
N VAL A 35 -1.60 0.51 -7.73
CA VAL A 35 -2.84 1.29 -7.78
C VAL A 35 -2.75 2.57 -6.97
N ILE A 36 -2.42 2.48 -5.68
CA ILE A 36 -2.35 3.66 -4.80
C ILE A 36 -1.25 4.64 -5.26
N PRO A 37 0.02 4.23 -5.48
CA PRO A 37 1.04 5.16 -5.93
C PRO A 37 0.77 5.75 -7.31
N PHE A 38 0.23 4.99 -8.25
CA PHE A 38 0.00 5.47 -9.61
C PHE A 38 -1.17 6.45 -9.68
N LEU A 39 -2.31 6.13 -9.03
CA LEU A 39 -3.47 7.03 -9.02
C LEU A 39 -3.19 8.31 -8.22
N ILE A 40 -2.71 8.17 -6.99
CA ILE A 40 -2.52 9.33 -6.10
C ILE A 40 -1.17 9.98 -6.37
N GLY A 41 -0.09 9.20 -6.53
CA GLY A 41 1.25 9.71 -6.74
C GLY A 41 1.53 10.17 -8.15
N GLY A 42 1.02 9.48 -9.16
CA GLY A 42 1.17 9.85 -10.56
C GLY A 42 0.12 10.87 -10.97
N PHE A 43 -1.07 10.41 -11.26
CA PHE A 43 -2.15 11.26 -11.77
C PHE A 43 -2.57 12.37 -10.80
N GLY A 44 -2.66 12.08 -9.50
CA GLY A 44 -3.02 13.07 -8.49
C GLY A 44 -2.05 14.25 -8.48
N ASN A 45 -0.75 13.99 -8.38
CA ASN A 45 0.26 15.05 -8.32
C ASN A 45 0.42 15.81 -9.62
N TRP A 46 0.12 15.20 -10.76
CA TRP A 46 0.20 15.86 -12.06
C TRP A 46 -1.07 16.66 -12.39
N LEU A 47 -2.24 16.04 -12.29
CA LEU A 47 -3.49 16.64 -12.78
C LEU A 47 -4.11 17.61 -11.78
N ILE A 48 -3.97 17.39 -10.47
CA ILE A 48 -4.62 18.26 -9.47
C ILE A 48 -4.10 19.69 -9.54
N PRO A 49 -2.78 19.98 -9.56
CA PRO A 49 -2.31 21.35 -9.73
C PRO A 49 -2.80 22.01 -11.01
N LEU A 50 -2.83 21.27 -12.12
CA LEU A 50 -3.30 21.79 -13.42
C LEU A 50 -4.80 22.15 -13.38
N ILE A 51 -5.63 21.27 -12.83
CA ILE A 51 -7.09 21.46 -12.77
C ILE A 51 -7.47 22.60 -11.79
N LEU A 52 -6.75 22.72 -10.68
CA LEU A 52 -6.99 23.73 -9.67
C LEU A 52 -6.31 25.08 -9.98
N GLY A 53 -5.51 25.16 -11.03
CA GLY A 53 -4.75 26.36 -11.37
C GLY A 53 -3.73 26.75 -10.30
N SER A 54 -3.22 25.77 -9.56
CA SER A 54 -2.18 25.98 -8.56
C SER A 54 -0.79 25.85 -9.17
N PRO A 55 0.23 26.61 -8.68
CA PRO A 55 1.57 26.55 -9.23
C PRO A 55 2.27 25.19 -8.97
N ASP A 56 1.96 24.55 -7.84
CA ASP A 56 2.48 23.24 -7.44
C ASP A 56 1.62 22.63 -6.32
N ILE A 57 1.96 21.43 -5.88
CA ILE A 57 1.38 20.80 -4.69
C ILE A 57 1.86 21.52 -3.42
N ALA A 58 1.12 21.34 -2.30
CA ALA A 58 1.39 22.06 -1.04
C ALA A 58 2.81 21.81 -0.50
N PHE A 59 3.27 20.55 -0.53
CA PHE A 59 4.54 20.14 0.05
C PHE A 59 5.37 19.29 -0.93
N PRO A 60 6.11 19.91 -1.87
CA PRO A 60 6.87 19.15 -2.88
C PRO A 60 7.94 18.25 -2.29
N ARG A 61 8.62 18.67 -1.22
CA ARG A 61 9.66 17.88 -0.53
C ARG A 61 9.10 16.63 0.14
N ILE A 62 7.93 16.75 0.75
CA ILE A 62 7.21 15.63 1.37
C ILE A 62 6.76 14.63 0.31
N ASN A 63 6.35 15.10 -0.85
CA ASN A 63 6.02 14.24 -1.98
C ASN A 63 7.23 13.43 -2.47
N ASN A 64 8.42 14.00 -2.47
CA ASN A 64 9.66 13.28 -2.78
C ASN A 64 9.97 12.19 -1.72
N ILE A 65 9.82 12.48 -0.43
CA ILE A 65 9.98 11.50 0.65
C ILE A 65 9.00 10.32 0.47
N ARG A 66 7.74 10.61 0.14
CA ARG A 66 6.74 9.61 -0.19
C ARG A 66 7.20 8.64 -1.28
N PHE A 67 7.75 9.17 -2.37
CA PHE A 67 8.26 8.35 -3.46
C PHE A 67 9.42 7.45 -2.99
N TRP A 68 10.38 8.00 -2.26
CA TRP A 68 11.55 7.26 -1.79
C TRP A 68 11.28 6.22 -0.70
N LEU A 69 10.11 6.24 -0.08
CA LEU A 69 9.68 5.18 0.84
C LEU A 69 9.23 3.89 0.10
N LEU A 70 8.82 3.98 -1.16
CA LEU A 70 8.33 2.82 -1.92
C LEU A 70 9.43 1.80 -2.26
N PRO A 71 10.65 2.17 -2.76
CA PRO A 71 11.71 1.21 -3.04
C PRO A 71 12.10 0.34 -1.83
N PRO A 72 12.39 0.86 -0.63
CA PRO A 72 12.71 0.01 0.51
C PRO A 72 11.52 -0.85 0.96
N SER A 73 10.30 -0.35 0.85
CA SER A 73 9.09 -1.13 1.12
C SER A 73 8.95 -2.31 0.14
N LEU A 74 9.17 -2.08 -1.14
CA LEU A 74 9.16 -3.14 -2.15
C LEU A 74 10.29 -4.15 -1.91
N PHE A 75 11.48 -3.68 -1.55
CA PHE A 75 12.61 -4.54 -1.25
C PHE A 75 12.32 -5.47 -0.07
N THR A 76 11.75 -4.97 1.03
CA THR A 76 11.32 -5.80 2.17
C THR A 76 10.22 -6.80 1.79
N LEU A 77 9.31 -6.42 0.90
CA LEU A 77 8.30 -7.33 0.37
C LEU A 77 8.92 -8.47 -0.46
N LEU A 78 9.96 -8.20 -1.22
CA LEU A 78 10.66 -9.22 -2.00
C LEU A 78 11.54 -10.11 -1.10
N LEU A 79 12.21 -9.55 -0.10
CA LEU A 79 13.02 -10.30 0.88
C LEU A 79 12.20 -11.39 1.57
N ARG A 80 10.93 -11.15 1.89
CA ARG A 80 10.06 -12.15 2.52
C ARG A 80 10.00 -13.47 1.75
N ASN A 81 10.16 -13.43 0.42
CA ASN A 81 10.08 -14.63 -0.43
C ASN A 81 11.35 -15.48 -0.39
N LEU A 82 12.44 -14.95 0.17
CA LEU A 82 13.74 -15.67 0.32
C LEU A 82 13.77 -16.58 1.55
N PHE A 83 12.97 -16.27 2.58
CA PHE A 83 12.94 -17.05 3.81
C PHE A 83 11.95 -18.21 3.73
N TYR A 84 12.41 -19.41 4.10
CA TYR A 84 11.57 -20.59 4.18
C TYR A 84 11.12 -20.86 5.63
N PRO A 85 9.88 -21.31 5.86
CA PRO A 85 8.77 -21.47 4.92
C PRO A 85 8.20 -20.10 4.48
N ARG A 86 7.87 -20.00 3.19
CA ARG A 86 7.36 -18.77 2.58
C ARG A 86 5.97 -18.42 3.12
N PRO A 87 5.60 -17.12 3.24
CA PRO A 87 4.35 -16.71 3.88
C PRO A 87 3.17 -16.82 2.91
N GLY A 88 2.51 -17.95 2.89
CA GLY A 88 1.26 -18.17 2.15
C GLY A 88 0.02 -17.79 2.97
N THR A 89 0.02 -16.63 3.65
CA THR A 89 -1.02 -16.20 4.58
C THR A 89 -2.26 -15.58 3.91
N GLY A 90 -2.22 -15.32 2.61
CA GLY A 90 -3.17 -14.43 1.93
C GLY A 90 -2.87 -12.96 2.21
N TRP A 91 -3.48 -12.07 1.41
CA TRP A 91 -3.25 -10.61 1.52
C TRP A 91 -3.84 -10.01 2.80
N THR A 92 -4.83 -10.66 3.41
CA THR A 92 -5.48 -10.24 4.65
C THR A 92 -4.66 -10.51 5.90
N VAL A 93 -3.66 -11.41 5.81
CA VAL A 93 -2.76 -11.78 6.92
C VAL A 93 -3.51 -12.16 8.21
N TYR A 94 -4.61 -12.91 8.09
CA TYR A 94 -5.45 -13.26 9.23
C TYR A 94 -4.78 -14.21 10.23
N PRO A 95 -4.89 -13.93 11.54
CA PRO A 95 -4.68 -14.92 12.57
C PRO A 95 -5.82 -15.98 12.52
N PRO A 96 -5.57 -17.25 12.91
CA PRO A 96 -4.31 -17.78 13.46
C PRO A 96 -3.28 -18.19 12.41
N LEU A 97 -3.64 -18.20 11.10
CA LEU A 97 -2.76 -18.66 10.03
C LEU A 97 -1.43 -17.88 9.96
N SER A 98 -1.49 -16.58 10.16
CA SER A 98 -0.31 -15.69 10.18
C SER A 98 0.46 -15.69 11.50
N ALA A 99 -0.04 -16.37 12.54
CA ALA A 99 0.62 -16.46 13.84
C ALA A 99 1.91 -17.31 13.77
N TYR A 100 2.77 -17.18 14.76
CA TYR A 100 4.05 -17.87 14.84
C TYR A 100 3.93 -19.40 14.75
N LEU A 101 2.83 -19.98 15.27
CA LEU A 101 2.59 -21.41 15.27
C LEU A 101 2.57 -22.02 13.86
N TYR A 102 1.92 -21.35 12.91
CA TYR A 102 1.76 -21.85 11.52
C TYR A 102 2.78 -21.28 10.56
N HIS A 103 3.31 -20.09 10.82
CA HIS A 103 4.29 -19.39 10.03
C HIS A 103 5.42 -18.86 10.91
N SER A 104 6.30 -19.76 11.38
CA SER A 104 7.40 -19.44 12.30
C SER A 104 8.54 -18.61 11.69
N SER A 105 8.59 -18.48 10.37
CA SER A 105 9.67 -17.74 9.71
C SER A 105 9.50 -16.21 9.82
N PRO A 106 10.56 -15.42 9.73
CA PRO A 106 10.50 -13.96 9.74
C PRO A 106 9.85 -13.36 8.49
N SER A 107 9.47 -14.19 7.53
CA SER A 107 8.88 -13.74 6.27
C SER A 107 7.56 -12.96 6.43
N VAL A 108 6.72 -13.33 7.40
CA VAL A 108 5.50 -12.55 7.71
C VAL A 108 5.87 -11.19 8.31
N ASP A 109 6.91 -11.12 9.14
CA ASP A 109 7.38 -9.88 9.75
C ASP A 109 7.90 -8.90 8.69
N PHE A 110 8.64 -9.38 7.68
CA PHE A 110 9.04 -8.56 6.52
C PHE A 110 7.86 -8.05 5.71
N ALA A 111 6.80 -8.85 5.55
CA ALA A 111 5.57 -8.39 4.92
C ALA A 111 4.90 -7.26 5.73
N ILE A 112 4.84 -7.39 7.06
CA ILE A 112 4.30 -6.37 7.95
C ILE A 112 5.12 -5.07 7.86
N PHE A 113 6.45 -5.13 7.90
CA PHE A 113 7.32 -3.96 7.74
C PHE A 113 7.13 -3.29 6.38
N SER A 114 7.00 -4.06 5.30
CA SER A 114 6.70 -3.53 3.98
C SER A 114 5.39 -2.73 3.98
N LEU A 115 4.32 -3.29 4.56
CA LEU A 115 3.03 -2.61 4.66
C LEU A 115 3.08 -1.36 5.54
N HIS A 116 3.86 -1.34 6.61
CA HIS A 116 4.05 -0.14 7.42
C HIS A 116 4.70 1.00 6.62
N ILE A 117 5.78 0.72 5.91
CA ILE A 117 6.50 1.73 5.12
C ILE A 117 5.62 2.24 3.98
N SER A 118 4.93 1.37 3.25
CA SER A 118 4.01 1.77 2.18
C SER A 118 2.79 2.54 2.71
N GLY A 119 2.29 2.17 3.90
CA GLY A 119 1.21 2.87 4.58
C GLY A 119 1.61 4.30 4.98
N ILE A 120 2.77 4.50 5.57
CA ILE A 120 3.32 5.83 5.88
C ILE A 120 3.45 6.67 4.61
N SER A 121 3.99 6.10 3.53
CA SER A 121 4.07 6.77 2.22
C SER A 121 2.70 7.25 1.75
N SER A 122 1.67 6.42 1.88
CA SER A 122 0.31 6.72 1.42
C SER A 122 -0.37 7.79 2.29
N ILE A 123 -0.18 7.77 3.61
CA ILE A 123 -0.71 8.80 4.53
C ILE A 123 -0.10 10.16 4.21
N ILE A 124 1.21 10.23 4.05
CA ILE A 124 1.94 11.46 3.72
C ILE A 124 1.43 12.06 2.40
N GLY A 125 1.24 11.21 1.37
CA GLY A 125 0.71 11.66 0.09
C GLY A 125 -0.73 12.15 0.17
N SER A 126 -1.56 11.48 0.97
CA SER A 126 -2.96 11.87 1.17
C SER A 126 -3.08 13.22 1.87
N LEU A 127 -2.29 13.45 2.91
CA LEU A 127 -2.23 14.76 3.59
C LEU A 127 -1.82 15.87 2.64
N ASN A 128 -0.80 15.63 1.81
CA ASN A 128 -0.32 16.61 0.84
C ASN A 128 -1.43 17.02 -0.15
N LEU A 129 -2.18 16.05 -0.69
CA LEU A 129 -3.25 16.33 -1.64
C LEU A 129 -4.45 17.04 -1.00
N ILE A 130 -4.83 16.67 0.24
CA ILE A 130 -5.89 17.36 0.97
C ILE A 130 -5.55 18.84 1.15
N VAL A 131 -4.34 19.14 1.62
CA VAL A 131 -3.88 20.51 1.83
C VAL A 131 -3.82 21.27 0.50
N THR A 132 -3.38 20.64 -0.57
CA THR A 132 -3.33 21.25 -1.91
C THR A 132 -4.73 21.64 -2.38
N ILE A 133 -5.71 20.75 -2.25
CA ILE A 133 -7.09 20.98 -2.72
C ILE A 133 -7.80 22.05 -1.89
N ILE A 134 -7.56 22.09 -0.58
CA ILE A 134 -8.24 23.03 0.31
C ILE A 134 -7.60 24.42 0.25
N ILE A 135 -6.25 24.49 0.33
CA ILE A 135 -5.55 25.75 0.61
C ILE A 135 -4.98 26.39 -0.65
N ILE A 136 -4.41 25.62 -1.59
CA ILE A 136 -3.62 26.16 -2.71
C ILE A 136 -4.45 26.35 -3.99
N LYS A 137 -5.71 25.94 -4.02
CA LYS A 137 -6.58 26.20 -5.18
C LYS A 137 -6.62 27.70 -5.48
N ASN A 138 -6.76 28.04 -6.74
CA ASN A 138 -6.92 29.43 -7.15
C ASN A 138 -8.18 30.04 -6.51
N PHE A 139 -8.08 31.26 -5.97
CA PHE A 139 -9.20 31.96 -5.31
C PHE A 139 -10.39 32.21 -6.24
N SER A 140 -10.17 32.28 -7.55
CA SER A 140 -11.21 32.47 -8.54
C SER A 140 -12.08 31.23 -8.78
N ILE A 141 -11.65 30.03 -8.30
CA ILE A 141 -12.38 28.78 -8.51
C ILE A 141 -13.19 28.45 -7.26
N ASN A 142 -14.50 28.39 -7.38
CA ASN A 142 -15.39 27.92 -6.32
C ASN A 142 -15.35 26.37 -6.23
N TYR A 143 -15.73 25.82 -5.07
CA TYR A 143 -15.69 24.35 -4.86
C TYR A 143 -16.66 23.59 -5.77
N ASP A 144 -17.78 24.19 -6.14
CA ASP A 144 -18.78 23.67 -7.07
C ASP A 144 -18.32 23.64 -8.54
N GLN A 145 -17.29 24.42 -8.87
CA GLN A 145 -16.66 24.45 -10.21
C GLN A 145 -15.53 23.43 -10.37
N ILE A 146 -15.09 22.82 -9.27
CA ILE A 146 -14.05 21.78 -9.29
C ILE A 146 -14.60 20.53 -9.99
N SER A 147 -13.85 20.00 -10.96
CA SER A 147 -14.20 18.78 -11.68
C SER A 147 -14.26 17.55 -10.75
N LEU A 148 -14.90 16.49 -11.22
CA LEU A 148 -15.11 15.26 -10.45
C LEU A 148 -13.80 14.59 -10.02
N PHE A 149 -12.74 14.71 -10.80
CA PHE A 149 -11.46 14.05 -10.51
C PHE A 149 -10.79 14.55 -9.22
N PRO A 150 -10.56 15.85 -8.96
CA PRO A 150 -10.06 16.32 -7.67
C PRO A 150 -10.96 15.95 -6.50
N TRP A 151 -12.28 15.94 -6.66
CA TRP A 151 -13.21 15.51 -5.62
C TRP A 151 -13.05 14.03 -5.29
N SER A 152 -12.91 13.17 -6.29
CA SER A 152 -12.69 11.74 -6.05
C SER A 152 -11.37 11.48 -5.33
N VAL A 153 -10.31 12.18 -5.71
CA VAL A 153 -9.00 12.07 -5.04
C VAL A 153 -9.05 12.62 -3.62
N PHE A 154 -9.77 13.71 -3.38
CA PHE A 154 -9.96 14.31 -2.06
C PHE A 154 -10.64 13.34 -1.09
N ILE A 155 -11.75 12.75 -1.51
CA ILE A 155 -12.49 11.76 -0.69
C ILE A 155 -11.63 10.52 -0.45
N THR A 156 -10.95 10.03 -1.49
CA THR A 156 -10.02 8.88 -1.36
C THR A 156 -8.90 9.18 -0.38
N ALA A 157 -8.33 10.38 -0.40
CA ALA A 157 -7.28 10.79 0.53
C ALA A 157 -7.77 10.82 1.99
N ILE A 158 -8.99 11.31 2.25
CA ILE A 158 -9.60 11.27 3.59
C ILE A 158 -9.79 9.81 4.05
N LEU A 159 -10.33 8.96 3.19
CA LEU A 159 -10.54 7.55 3.51
C LEU A 159 -9.22 6.82 3.81
N LEU A 160 -8.15 7.12 3.07
CA LEU A 160 -6.83 6.55 3.33
C LEU A 160 -6.25 6.98 4.69
N ILE A 161 -6.41 8.26 5.08
CA ILE A 161 -5.94 8.74 6.38
C ILE A 161 -6.68 8.06 7.53
N ILE A 162 -7.93 7.72 7.36
CA ILE A 162 -8.74 7.05 8.40
C ILE A 162 -8.43 5.55 8.44
N SER A 163 -8.34 4.88 7.29
CA SER A 163 -8.24 3.42 7.21
C SER A 163 -6.84 2.88 7.45
N LEU A 164 -5.78 3.56 6.97
CA LEU A 164 -4.41 3.05 7.08
C LEU A 164 -3.88 2.96 8.51
N PRO A 165 -4.15 3.89 9.45
CA PRO A 165 -3.75 3.71 10.85
C PRO A 165 -4.43 2.51 11.52
N VAL A 166 -5.68 2.21 11.17
CA VAL A 166 -6.39 1.05 11.68
C VAL A 166 -5.73 -0.25 11.19
N LEU A 167 -5.41 -0.33 9.90
CA LEU A 167 -4.66 -1.44 9.35
C LEU A 167 -3.28 -1.57 10.01
N ALA A 168 -2.55 -0.46 10.15
CA ALA A 168 -1.24 -0.45 10.80
C ALA A 168 -1.32 -0.93 12.25
N GLY A 169 -2.35 -0.54 13.00
CA GLY A 169 -2.61 -1.02 14.35
C GLY A 169 -2.81 -2.54 14.40
N ALA A 170 -3.66 -3.07 13.52
CA ALA A 170 -3.95 -4.51 13.45
C ALA A 170 -2.68 -5.35 13.14
N ILE A 171 -1.90 -4.94 12.14
CA ILE A 171 -0.67 -5.66 11.77
C ILE A 171 0.46 -5.46 12.80
N THR A 172 0.47 -4.36 13.56
CA THR A 172 1.39 -4.15 14.69
C THR A 172 1.07 -5.10 15.82
N ILE A 173 -0.20 -5.25 16.19
CA ILE A 173 -0.63 -6.21 17.22
C ILE A 173 -0.19 -7.62 16.82
N LEU A 174 -0.40 -8.01 15.56
CA LEU A 174 0.06 -9.31 15.06
C LEU A 174 1.59 -9.45 15.16
N LEU A 175 2.36 -8.40 14.86
CA LEU A 175 3.82 -8.42 14.98
C LEU A 175 4.27 -8.68 16.42
N PHE A 176 3.62 -8.04 17.38
CA PHE A 176 3.90 -8.24 18.80
C PHE A 176 3.52 -9.65 19.26
N ASP A 177 2.34 -10.14 18.89
CA ASP A 177 1.91 -11.51 19.20
C ASP A 177 2.90 -12.56 18.69
N ARG A 178 3.41 -12.37 17.46
CA ARG A 178 4.39 -13.28 16.86
C ARG A 178 5.73 -13.32 17.57
N ASN A 179 6.23 -12.18 18.05
CA ASN A 179 7.59 -12.05 18.56
C ASN A 179 7.68 -12.04 20.08
N PHE A 180 6.64 -11.59 20.78
CA PHE A 180 6.63 -11.45 22.25
C PHE A 180 5.63 -12.33 22.96
N LYS A 181 4.84 -13.15 22.24
CA LYS A 181 3.84 -14.07 22.81
C LYS A 181 2.85 -13.35 23.75
N TRP A 182 2.28 -12.26 23.27
CA TRP A 182 1.25 -11.52 23.99
C TRP A 182 -0.13 -12.12 23.74
#